data_953b9fefab22209853a9079400052ed7
#
_entry.id   953b9fefab22209853a9079400052ed7
#
_cell.length_a   1.000
_cell.length_b   1.000
_cell.length_c   1.000
_cell.angle_alpha   90.00
_cell.angle_beta   90.00
_cell.angle_gamma   90.00
#
_symmetry.space_group_name_H-M   'P 1'
#
loop_
_entity.id
_entity.type
_entity.pdbx_description
1 polymer ?
#
loop_
_entity_poly.entity_id
_entity_poly.type
_entity_poly.pdbx_seq_one_letter_code
_entity_poly.pdbx_strand_id
1 'polypeptide(L)'
;MLRVLDPLKLLAQRDARSVRRGAAHVWAFVLDGPPAFVARCRALLSPEEQRRADRFVFEHDRIRHTVAHGVLRHLLSRYCWSDTSPPGAVTPESLRFSTSHAGKPALQFPVLPLQFNLTHSEDRALLAVSTGFELGVDLEKVRSNIEALDISRHYFFGSERDDIASATAERRADTFFRYWVAKEAVLKAQGIGLGFPLDRFRVAFRDDTNSATVDTLDPERLAPGWQVKLLPCEPGWFGAIAAQGTDWEIELQEM
;
A
#
# COMPACT_ATOMS: atom_id res chain seq x y z
N MET A 1 -7.22 -9.10 13.27
CA MET A 1 -5.94 -9.39 12.54
C MET A 1 -6.19 -9.24 11.06
N LEU A 2 -5.27 -8.62 10.30
CA LEU A 2 -5.38 -8.46 8.86
C LEU A 2 -5.35 -9.84 8.19
N ARG A 3 -6.44 -10.19 7.51
CA ARG A 3 -6.58 -11.49 6.84
C ARG A 3 -6.02 -11.39 5.42
N VAL A 4 -5.03 -12.23 5.12
CA VAL A 4 -4.49 -12.34 3.76
C VAL A 4 -5.41 -13.23 2.93
N LEU A 5 -5.96 -12.69 1.85
CA LEU A 5 -7.00 -13.31 1.05
C LEU A 5 -6.41 -14.16 -0.09
N ASP A 6 -7.12 -15.23 -0.43
CA ASP A 6 -6.85 -16.01 -1.63
C ASP A 6 -7.28 -15.18 -2.87
N PRO A 7 -6.35 -14.83 -3.76
CA PRO A 7 -6.66 -13.98 -4.90
C PRO A 7 -7.59 -14.66 -5.92
N LEU A 8 -7.66 -16.00 -5.96
CA LEU A 8 -8.63 -16.75 -6.78
C LEU A 8 -10.06 -16.40 -6.36
N LYS A 9 -10.31 -16.34 -5.06
CA LYS A 9 -11.62 -15.98 -4.52
C LYS A 9 -11.94 -14.51 -4.75
N LEU A 10 -10.93 -13.62 -4.68
CA LEU A 10 -11.12 -12.21 -5.01
C LEU A 10 -11.61 -12.00 -6.45
N LEU A 11 -10.99 -12.66 -7.43
CA LEU A 11 -11.43 -12.56 -8.83
C LEU A 11 -12.79 -13.22 -9.12
N ALA A 12 -13.29 -14.01 -8.21
CA ALA A 12 -14.64 -14.60 -8.33
C ALA A 12 -15.76 -13.65 -7.88
N GLN A 13 -15.42 -12.65 -7.04
CA GLN A 13 -16.41 -11.69 -6.54
C GLN A 13 -16.88 -10.73 -7.65
N ARG A 14 -18.20 -10.46 -7.67
CA ARG A 14 -18.85 -9.62 -8.70
C ARG A 14 -19.69 -8.49 -8.12
N ASP A 15 -19.69 -8.31 -6.81
CA ASP A 15 -20.51 -7.29 -6.15
C ASP A 15 -19.89 -5.91 -6.32
N ALA A 16 -20.73 -4.88 -6.47
CA ALA A 16 -20.30 -3.49 -6.37
C ALA A 16 -19.72 -3.21 -4.98
N ARG A 17 -18.77 -2.30 -4.93
CA ARG A 17 -18.16 -1.84 -3.67
C ARG A 17 -18.27 -0.33 -3.56
N SER A 18 -18.55 0.15 -2.37
CA SER A 18 -18.53 1.58 -2.06
C SER A 18 -17.73 1.82 -0.80
N VAL A 19 -16.92 2.86 -0.81
CA VAL A 19 -16.19 3.34 0.37
C VAL A 19 -16.98 4.51 0.95
N ARG A 20 -17.37 4.43 2.21
CA ARG A 20 -17.98 5.57 2.89
C ARG A 20 -16.95 6.69 3.08
N ARG A 21 -17.42 7.93 3.10
CA ARG A 21 -16.56 9.09 3.35
C ARG A 21 -15.88 8.94 4.73
N GLY A 22 -14.57 9.23 4.79
CA GLY A 22 -13.78 9.07 6.01
C GLY A 22 -13.32 7.64 6.30
N ALA A 23 -13.58 6.68 5.38
CA ALA A 23 -13.07 5.32 5.51
C ALA A 23 -12.01 5.01 4.44
N ALA A 24 -11.08 4.13 4.79
CA ALA A 24 -10.15 3.47 3.89
C ALA A 24 -10.40 1.97 3.94
N HIS A 25 -10.76 1.37 2.81
CA HIS A 25 -10.80 -0.08 2.65
C HIS A 25 -9.38 -0.61 2.44
N VAL A 26 -8.98 -1.61 3.20
CA VAL A 26 -7.67 -2.27 3.06
C VAL A 26 -7.84 -3.74 2.74
N TRP A 27 -7.30 -4.14 1.60
CA TRP A 27 -7.24 -5.51 1.09
C TRP A 27 -5.83 -6.04 1.25
N ALA A 28 -5.67 -7.23 1.83
CA ALA A 28 -4.43 -7.98 1.83
C ALA A 28 -4.61 -9.28 1.04
N PHE A 29 -3.69 -9.59 0.14
CA PHE A 29 -3.80 -10.79 -0.69
C PHE A 29 -2.45 -11.37 -1.10
N VAL A 30 -2.44 -12.67 -1.42
CA VAL A 30 -1.27 -13.40 -1.91
C VAL A 30 -1.03 -13.08 -3.39
N LEU A 31 0.24 -13.04 -3.80
CA LEU A 31 0.66 -12.75 -5.17
C LEU A 31 1.00 -14.00 -5.98
N ASP A 32 1.15 -15.14 -5.33
CA ASP A 32 1.41 -16.42 -5.99
C ASP A 32 0.10 -17.14 -6.32
N GLY A 33 0.10 -17.90 -7.40
CA GLY A 33 -1.08 -18.66 -7.81
C GLY A 33 -0.79 -19.62 -8.99
N PRO A 34 -1.71 -20.53 -9.28
CA PRO A 34 -1.53 -21.49 -10.37
C PRO A 34 -1.49 -20.79 -11.75
N PRO A 35 -0.86 -21.37 -12.77
CA PRO A 35 -0.70 -20.74 -14.09
C PRO A 35 -1.99 -20.23 -14.73
N ALA A 36 -3.09 -20.96 -14.58
CA ALA A 36 -4.40 -20.55 -15.11
C ALA A 36 -4.92 -19.28 -14.43
N PHE A 37 -4.63 -19.09 -13.14
CA PHE A 37 -4.98 -17.87 -12.43
C PHE A 37 -4.12 -16.68 -12.88
N VAL A 38 -2.81 -16.89 -13.02
CA VAL A 38 -1.88 -15.85 -13.54
C VAL A 38 -2.30 -15.41 -14.95
N ALA A 39 -2.68 -16.36 -15.80
CA ALA A 39 -3.20 -16.06 -17.15
C ALA A 39 -4.48 -15.19 -17.09
N ARG A 40 -5.40 -15.47 -16.15
CA ARG A 40 -6.60 -14.65 -15.94
C ARG A 40 -6.23 -13.23 -15.47
N CYS A 41 -5.31 -13.09 -14.52
CA CYS A 41 -4.80 -11.77 -14.10
C CYS A 41 -4.19 -11.02 -15.29
N ARG A 42 -3.36 -11.71 -16.10
CA ARG A 42 -2.72 -11.12 -17.27
C ARG A 42 -3.74 -10.61 -18.30
N ALA A 43 -4.85 -11.28 -18.49
CA ALA A 43 -5.91 -10.86 -19.40
C ALA A 43 -6.58 -9.54 -18.97
N LEU A 44 -6.53 -9.17 -17.68
CA LEU A 44 -7.06 -7.92 -17.16
C LEU A 44 -6.10 -6.72 -17.34
N LEU A 45 -4.82 -6.98 -17.64
CA LEU A 45 -3.80 -5.95 -17.76
C LEU A 45 -3.91 -5.19 -19.09
N SER A 46 -3.58 -3.92 -19.07
CA SER A 46 -3.36 -3.15 -20.31
C SER A 46 -2.15 -3.70 -21.08
N PRO A 47 -2.06 -3.42 -22.39
CA PRO A 47 -0.88 -3.81 -23.18
C PRO A 47 0.43 -3.24 -22.64
N GLU A 48 0.40 -2.07 -21.99
CA GLU A 48 1.57 -1.46 -21.39
C GLU A 48 2.02 -2.21 -20.12
N GLU A 49 1.08 -2.56 -19.25
CA GLU A 49 1.36 -3.36 -18.05
C GLU A 49 1.86 -4.77 -18.40
N GLN A 50 1.30 -5.39 -19.45
CA GLN A 50 1.79 -6.66 -19.96
C GLN A 50 3.25 -6.56 -20.42
N ARG A 51 3.58 -5.53 -21.22
CA ARG A 51 4.96 -5.27 -21.64
C ARG A 51 5.88 -5.01 -20.44
N ARG A 52 5.40 -4.33 -19.40
CA ARG A 52 6.17 -4.12 -18.17
C ARG A 52 6.41 -5.43 -17.44
N ALA A 53 5.40 -6.28 -17.31
CA ALA A 53 5.53 -7.61 -16.73
C ALA A 53 6.58 -8.46 -17.47
N ASP A 54 6.59 -8.41 -18.81
CA ASP A 54 7.52 -9.18 -19.65
C ASP A 54 8.99 -8.74 -19.54
N ARG A 55 9.26 -7.56 -18.94
CA ARG A 55 10.63 -7.08 -18.69
C ARG A 55 11.27 -7.65 -17.43
N PHE A 56 10.50 -8.24 -16.54
CA PHE A 56 11.08 -8.87 -15.34
C PHE A 56 11.94 -10.08 -15.72
N VAL A 57 13.15 -10.10 -15.19
CA VAL A 57 14.13 -11.17 -15.44
C VAL A 57 13.70 -12.47 -14.75
N PHE A 58 13.24 -12.35 -13.50
CA PHE A 58 12.82 -13.50 -12.70
C PHE A 58 11.34 -13.80 -12.89
N GLU A 59 11.02 -15.08 -13.04
CA GLU A 59 9.65 -15.52 -13.26
C GLU A 59 8.71 -15.20 -12.10
N HIS A 60 9.18 -15.35 -10.86
CA HIS A 60 8.39 -15.04 -9.69
C HIS A 60 8.01 -13.54 -9.63
N ASP A 61 8.91 -12.63 -10.01
CA ASP A 61 8.62 -11.19 -10.04
C ASP A 61 7.59 -10.87 -11.13
N ARG A 62 7.71 -11.52 -12.31
CA ARG A 62 6.73 -11.39 -13.39
C ARG A 62 5.35 -11.86 -12.95
N ILE A 63 5.28 -13.01 -12.27
CA ILE A 63 4.03 -13.56 -11.73
C ILE A 63 3.43 -12.58 -10.71
N ARG A 64 4.20 -12.17 -9.71
CA ARG A 64 3.76 -11.27 -8.64
C ARG A 64 3.28 -9.92 -9.17
N HIS A 65 4.02 -9.34 -10.11
CA HIS A 65 3.58 -8.10 -10.79
C HIS A 65 2.26 -8.31 -11.54
N THR A 66 2.13 -9.40 -12.28
CA THR A 66 0.92 -9.73 -13.05
C THR A 66 -0.29 -9.90 -12.13
N VAL A 67 -0.13 -10.64 -11.04
CA VAL A 67 -1.20 -10.88 -10.06
C VAL A 67 -1.58 -9.59 -9.34
N ALA A 68 -0.59 -8.82 -8.85
CA ALA A 68 -0.83 -7.56 -8.15
C ALA A 68 -1.67 -6.59 -8.99
N HIS A 69 -1.29 -6.38 -10.25
CA HIS A 69 -1.99 -5.46 -11.15
C HIS A 69 -3.33 -6.02 -11.65
N GLY A 70 -3.42 -7.33 -11.90
CA GLY A 70 -4.69 -7.96 -12.28
C GLY A 70 -5.75 -7.86 -11.17
N VAL A 71 -5.36 -8.16 -9.93
CA VAL A 71 -6.23 -8.01 -8.75
C VAL A 71 -6.57 -6.54 -8.50
N LEU A 72 -5.59 -5.62 -8.61
CA LEU A 72 -5.83 -4.17 -8.52
C LEU A 72 -6.95 -3.73 -9.47
N ARG A 73 -6.83 -4.06 -10.76
CA ARG A 73 -7.82 -3.70 -11.77
C ARG A 73 -9.19 -4.29 -11.47
N HIS A 74 -9.22 -5.56 -11.08
CA HIS A 74 -10.46 -6.22 -10.72
C HIS A 74 -11.14 -5.54 -9.53
N LEU A 75 -10.42 -5.29 -8.45
CA LEU A 75 -10.99 -4.63 -7.27
C LEU A 75 -11.43 -3.21 -7.57
N LEU A 76 -10.60 -2.39 -8.25
CA LEU A 76 -10.96 -1.01 -8.57
C LEU A 76 -12.18 -0.92 -9.49
N SER A 77 -12.34 -1.82 -10.47
CA SER A 77 -13.54 -1.81 -11.32
C SER A 77 -14.83 -1.97 -10.53
N ARG A 78 -14.79 -2.71 -9.42
CA ARG A 78 -15.95 -2.91 -8.53
C ARG A 78 -16.33 -1.65 -7.75
N TYR A 79 -15.34 -0.81 -7.42
CA TYR A 79 -15.59 0.52 -6.82
C TYR A 79 -16.10 1.54 -7.84
N CYS A 80 -15.96 1.26 -9.13
CA CYS A 80 -16.46 2.10 -10.20
C CYS A 80 -17.93 1.81 -10.58
N TRP A 81 -18.54 0.78 -10.00
CA TRP A 81 -19.95 0.46 -10.20
C TRP A 81 -20.81 1.28 -9.25
N SER A 82 -21.96 1.72 -9.70
CA SER A 82 -22.95 2.47 -8.93
C SER A 82 -24.35 2.01 -9.30
N ASP A 83 -25.36 2.45 -8.55
CA ASP A 83 -26.77 2.17 -8.85
C ASP A 83 -27.19 2.66 -10.23
N THR A 84 -26.49 3.69 -10.76
CA THR A 84 -26.72 4.25 -12.10
C THR A 84 -25.83 3.61 -13.19
N SER A 85 -24.85 2.81 -12.80
CA SER A 85 -23.94 2.10 -13.70
C SER A 85 -24.04 0.61 -13.44
N PRO A 86 -24.69 -0.17 -14.31
CA PRO A 86 -24.89 -1.60 -14.07
C PRO A 86 -23.54 -2.31 -13.91
N PRO A 87 -23.52 -3.45 -13.17
CA PRO A 87 -22.33 -4.30 -13.08
C PRO A 87 -21.77 -4.62 -14.46
N GLY A 88 -20.46 -4.38 -14.67
CA GLY A 88 -19.80 -4.57 -15.95
C GLY A 88 -19.78 -3.35 -16.88
N ALA A 89 -20.42 -2.24 -16.55
CA ALA A 89 -20.29 -0.99 -17.31
C ALA A 89 -18.84 -0.46 -17.33
N VAL A 90 -18.10 -0.69 -16.24
CA VAL A 90 -16.65 -0.44 -16.16
C VAL A 90 -15.98 -1.79 -15.95
N THR A 91 -15.25 -2.27 -16.94
CA THR A 91 -14.49 -3.54 -16.85
C THR A 91 -13.07 -3.27 -16.34
N PRO A 92 -12.39 -4.25 -15.73
CA PRO A 92 -11.00 -4.09 -15.29
C PRO A 92 -10.07 -3.60 -16.41
N GLU A 93 -10.25 -4.08 -17.63
CA GLU A 93 -9.44 -3.74 -18.79
C GLU A 93 -9.69 -2.30 -19.28
N SER A 94 -10.89 -1.76 -19.02
CA SER A 94 -11.26 -0.41 -19.44
C SER A 94 -10.63 0.68 -18.57
N LEU A 95 -10.18 0.35 -17.34
CA LEU A 95 -9.56 1.31 -16.45
C LEU A 95 -8.32 1.96 -17.09
N ARG A 96 -8.18 3.27 -16.90
CA ARG A 96 -6.99 4.03 -17.31
C ARG A 96 -6.37 4.68 -16.09
N PHE A 97 -5.05 4.59 -16.01
CA PHE A 97 -4.25 5.19 -14.95
C PHE A 97 -3.34 6.25 -15.51
N SER A 98 -3.18 7.35 -14.76
CA SER A 98 -2.09 8.29 -14.92
C SER A 98 -1.07 8.06 -13.80
N THR A 99 0.13 8.59 -13.95
CA THR A 99 1.16 8.56 -12.91
C THR A 99 1.60 9.97 -12.58
N SER A 100 1.79 10.26 -11.30
CA SER A 100 2.43 11.50 -10.86
C SER A 100 3.90 11.53 -11.30
N HIS A 101 4.57 12.68 -11.16
CA HIS A 101 6.00 12.80 -11.44
C HIS A 101 6.86 11.81 -10.65
N ALA A 102 6.47 11.50 -9.41
CA ALA A 102 7.14 10.51 -8.56
C ALA A 102 6.60 9.07 -8.73
N GLY A 103 5.74 8.82 -9.74
CA GLY A 103 5.28 7.49 -10.08
C GLY A 103 4.05 6.98 -9.32
N LYS A 104 3.40 7.79 -8.47
CA LYS A 104 2.14 7.40 -7.81
C LYS A 104 1.04 7.26 -8.85
N PRO A 105 0.39 6.08 -8.99
CA PRO A 105 -0.71 5.91 -9.92
C PRO A 105 -1.99 6.57 -9.39
N ALA A 106 -2.78 7.11 -10.31
CA ALA A 106 -4.12 7.64 -10.05
C ALA A 106 -5.10 7.15 -11.10
N LEU A 107 -6.37 6.99 -10.73
CA LEU A 107 -7.42 6.59 -11.66
C LEU A 107 -7.76 7.77 -12.58
N GLN A 108 -7.57 7.60 -13.89
CA GLN A 108 -7.88 8.59 -14.92
C GLN A 108 -9.25 8.34 -15.55
N PHE A 109 -9.60 7.07 -15.73
CA PHE A 109 -10.91 6.66 -16.24
C PHE A 109 -11.40 5.40 -15.53
N PRO A 110 -12.68 5.41 -15.06
CA PRO A 110 -13.62 6.54 -15.05
C PRO A 110 -13.17 7.65 -14.10
N VAL A 111 -13.66 8.87 -14.31
CA VAL A 111 -13.34 10.01 -13.44
C VAL A 111 -14.19 9.91 -12.18
N LEU A 112 -13.57 9.49 -11.10
CA LEU A 112 -14.17 9.32 -9.77
C LEU A 112 -13.26 9.91 -8.69
N PRO A 113 -13.80 10.39 -7.56
CA PRO A 113 -12.99 10.84 -6.42
C PRO A 113 -12.39 9.68 -5.63
N LEU A 114 -11.92 8.65 -6.34
CA LEU A 114 -11.36 7.43 -5.78
C LEU A 114 -9.84 7.56 -5.70
N GLN A 115 -9.31 7.38 -4.50
CA GLN A 115 -7.88 7.32 -4.24
C GLN A 115 -7.50 5.88 -3.93
N PHE A 116 -6.33 5.47 -4.37
CA PHE A 116 -5.82 4.14 -4.06
C PHE A 116 -4.30 4.13 -3.97
N ASN A 117 -3.79 3.15 -3.25
CA ASN A 117 -2.37 2.84 -3.23
C ASN A 117 -2.16 1.33 -3.11
N LEU A 118 -1.25 0.79 -3.90
CA LEU A 118 -0.86 -0.61 -3.93
C LEU A 118 0.61 -0.74 -3.51
N THR A 119 0.88 -1.68 -2.61
CA THR A 119 2.24 -2.07 -2.22
C THR A 119 2.36 -3.57 -2.17
N HIS A 120 3.57 -4.08 -2.23
CA HIS A 120 3.85 -5.50 -2.06
C HIS A 120 5.24 -5.72 -1.47
N SER A 121 5.38 -6.80 -0.72
CA SER A 121 6.64 -7.34 -0.25
C SER A 121 6.56 -8.86 -0.35
N GLU A 122 7.61 -9.49 -0.88
CA GLU A 122 7.64 -10.92 -1.14
C GLU A 122 6.39 -11.42 -1.91
N ASP A 123 5.65 -12.35 -1.30
CA ASP A 123 4.46 -12.99 -1.87
C ASP A 123 3.13 -12.31 -1.50
N ARG A 124 3.16 -11.11 -0.90
CA ARG A 124 1.95 -10.42 -0.40
C ARG A 124 1.83 -9.01 -0.92
N ALA A 125 0.59 -8.58 -1.08
CA ALA A 125 0.26 -7.20 -1.42
C ALA A 125 -0.79 -6.63 -0.48
N LEU A 126 -0.76 -5.29 -0.35
CA LEU A 126 -1.83 -4.47 0.22
C LEU A 126 -2.35 -3.51 -0.85
N LEU A 127 -3.66 -3.43 -0.96
CA LEU A 127 -4.35 -2.39 -1.69
C LEU A 127 -5.20 -1.60 -0.68
N ALA A 128 -4.99 -0.29 -0.61
CA ALA A 128 -5.88 0.60 0.10
C ALA A 128 -6.68 1.46 -0.89
N VAL A 129 -7.96 1.69 -0.57
CA VAL A 129 -8.89 2.48 -1.38
C VAL A 129 -9.66 3.43 -0.48
N SER A 130 -9.75 4.71 -0.85
CA SER A 130 -10.54 5.73 -0.14
C SER A 130 -11.33 6.62 -1.10
N THR A 131 -12.24 7.41 -0.55
CA THR A 131 -12.95 8.45 -1.27
C THR A 131 -12.78 9.79 -0.55
N GLY A 132 -12.26 10.79 -1.29
CA GLY A 132 -12.19 12.17 -0.80
C GLY A 132 -10.95 12.53 0.02
N PHE A 133 -10.00 11.60 0.22
CA PHE A 133 -8.71 11.91 0.83
C PHE A 133 -7.58 11.03 0.28
N GLU A 134 -6.38 11.62 0.21
CA GLU A 134 -5.15 10.94 -0.21
C GLU A 134 -4.70 9.95 0.84
N LEU A 135 -4.20 8.79 0.40
CA LEU A 135 -3.65 7.76 1.25
C LEU A 135 -2.41 7.10 0.64
N GLY A 136 -1.65 6.46 1.49
CA GLY A 136 -0.55 5.57 1.10
C GLY A 136 -0.47 4.37 2.03
N VAL A 137 -0.06 3.23 1.51
CA VAL A 137 0.17 2.01 2.29
C VAL A 137 1.56 1.46 2.03
N ASP A 138 2.11 0.84 3.05
CA ASP A 138 3.32 0.05 2.92
C ASP A 138 3.20 -1.28 3.66
N LEU A 139 3.92 -2.29 3.14
CA LEU A 139 3.98 -3.64 3.69
C LEU A 139 5.39 -4.17 3.55
N GLU A 140 5.93 -4.74 4.63
CA GLU A 140 7.24 -5.38 4.59
C GLU A 140 7.27 -6.68 5.39
N LYS A 141 7.96 -7.68 4.82
CA LYS A 141 8.36 -8.87 5.55
C LYS A 141 9.60 -8.58 6.37
N VAL A 142 9.56 -8.92 7.65
CA VAL A 142 10.71 -8.75 8.54
C VAL A 142 11.85 -9.67 8.09
N ARG A 143 13.02 -9.07 7.90
CA ARG A 143 14.28 -9.77 7.59
C ARG A 143 15.23 -9.61 8.77
N SER A 144 15.55 -10.69 9.45
CA SER A 144 16.43 -10.67 10.64
C SER A 144 17.88 -10.25 10.35
N ASN A 145 18.31 -10.39 9.10
CA ASN A 145 19.66 -10.05 8.64
C ASN A 145 19.80 -8.61 8.13
N ILE A 146 18.81 -7.73 8.38
CA ILE A 146 18.91 -6.34 7.96
C ILE A 146 19.92 -5.57 8.83
N GLU A 147 20.72 -4.73 8.19
CA GLU A 147 21.67 -3.81 8.86
C GLU A 147 20.93 -2.60 9.47
N ALA A 148 19.97 -2.90 10.39
CA ALA A 148 19.01 -1.92 10.93
C ALA A 148 19.69 -0.69 11.54
N LEU A 149 20.81 -0.88 12.27
CA LEU A 149 21.56 0.23 12.88
C LEU A 149 22.22 1.12 11.85
N ASP A 150 22.84 0.53 10.84
CA ASP A 150 23.56 1.31 9.83
C ASP A 150 22.61 2.05 8.91
N ILE A 151 21.53 1.40 8.47
CA ILE A 151 20.50 2.06 7.66
C ILE A 151 19.83 3.19 8.45
N SER A 152 19.44 2.94 9.69
CA SER A 152 18.78 3.96 10.51
C SER A 152 19.68 5.17 10.80
N ARG A 153 20.98 4.97 11.04
CA ARG A 153 21.95 6.07 11.25
C ARG A 153 21.99 7.05 10.08
N HIS A 154 21.84 6.55 8.85
CA HIS A 154 21.98 7.37 7.65
C HIS A 154 20.68 7.99 7.19
N TYR A 155 19.55 7.35 7.47
CA TYR A 155 18.28 7.70 6.82
C TYR A 155 17.15 8.07 7.78
N PHE A 156 17.23 7.77 9.09
CA PHE A 156 16.10 8.00 9.99
C PHE A 156 16.30 9.24 10.86
N PHE A 157 15.19 9.77 11.37
CA PHE A 157 15.20 10.89 12.30
C PHE A 157 15.87 10.50 13.63
N GLY A 158 16.46 11.48 14.34
CA GLY A 158 17.26 11.22 15.53
C GLY A 158 16.61 10.32 16.57
N SER A 159 15.38 10.65 16.99
CA SER A 159 14.65 9.85 18.00
C SER A 159 14.31 8.43 17.53
N GLU A 160 14.04 8.24 16.24
CA GLU A 160 13.77 6.90 15.67
C GLU A 160 15.03 6.03 15.67
N ARG A 161 16.20 6.64 15.40
CA ARG A 161 17.51 5.98 15.51
C ARG A 161 17.78 5.54 16.95
N ASP A 162 17.47 6.39 17.92
CA ASP A 162 17.67 6.10 19.33
C ASP A 162 16.77 4.94 19.77
N ASP A 163 15.52 4.89 19.33
CA ASP A 163 14.60 3.79 19.60
C ASP A 163 15.09 2.45 19.01
N ILE A 164 15.58 2.48 17.76
CA ILE A 164 16.14 1.29 17.10
C ILE A 164 17.43 0.83 17.78
N ALA A 165 18.28 1.76 18.21
CA ALA A 165 19.53 1.45 18.88
C ALA A 165 19.32 0.87 20.29
N SER A 166 18.32 1.37 21.01
CA SER A 166 17.97 0.90 22.35
C SER A 166 17.19 -0.41 22.38
N ALA A 167 16.63 -0.81 21.25
CA ALA A 167 15.91 -2.10 21.13
C ALA A 167 16.88 -3.28 21.33
N THR A 168 16.37 -4.34 22.00
CA THR A 168 17.14 -5.60 22.12
C THR A 168 17.43 -6.21 20.75
N ALA A 169 18.45 -7.05 20.65
CA ALA A 169 18.85 -7.65 19.37
C ALA A 169 17.68 -8.38 18.66
N GLU A 170 16.83 -9.05 19.44
CA GLU A 170 15.69 -9.80 18.95
C GLU A 170 14.56 -8.89 18.41
N ARG A 171 14.41 -7.69 18.97
CA ARG A 171 13.36 -6.73 18.61
C ARG A 171 13.81 -5.65 17.65
N ARG A 172 15.10 -5.54 17.38
CA ARG A 172 15.67 -4.44 16.59
C ARG A 172 15.15 -4.41 15.16
N ALA A 173 15.08 -5.56 14.51
CA ALA A 173 14.51 -5.65 13.17
C ALA A 173 13.03 -5.24 13.15
N ASP A 174 12.24 -5.69 14.12
CA ASP A 174 10.83 -5.30 14.23
C ASP A 174 10.68 -3.80 14.45
N THR A 175 11.50 -3.20 15.33
CA THR A 175 11.49 -1.75 15.58
C THR A 175 11.86 -0.98 14.30
N PHE A 176 12.86 -1.45 13.56
CA PHE A 176 13.25 -0.86 12.29
C PHE A 176 12.10 -0.91 11.27
N PHE A 177 11.51 -2.09 11.03
CA PHE A 177 10.45 -2.24 10.04
C PHE A 177 9.17 -1.49 10.42
N ARG A 178 8.88 -1.35 11.72
CA ARG A 178 7.79 -0.50 12.21
C ARG A 178 7.92 0.96 11.74
N TYR A 179 9.11 1.54 11.86
CA TYR A 179 9.38 2.90 11.38
C TYR A 179 9.45 2.97 9.85
N TRP A 180 10.06 1.98 9.23
CA TRP A 180 10.21 1.91 7.77
C TRP A 180 8.86 1.96 7.06
N VAL A 181 7.94 1.04 7.38
CA VAL A 181 6.61 1.01 6.76
C VAL A 181 5.81 2.28 7.02
N ALA A 182 5.95 2.87 8.20
CA ALA A 182 5.29 4.12 8.54
C ALA A 182 5.78 5.27 7.66
N LYS A 183 7.09 5.42 7.49
CA LYS A 183 7.69 6.44 6.63
C LYS A 183 7.35 6.25 5.16
N GLU A 184 7.47 5.03 4.65
CA GLU A 184 7.11 4.68 3.28
C GLU A 184 5.62 4.96 2.99
N ALA A 185 4.72 4.61 3.91
CA ALA A 185 3.31 4.91 3.76
C ALA A 185 3.04 6.42 3.61
N VAL A 186 3.74 7.27 4.39
CA VAL A 186 3.64 8.73 4.29
C VAL A 186 4.14 9.24 2.93
N LEU A 187 5.31 8.79 2.48
CA LEU A 187 5.86 9.21 1.18
C LEU A 187 4.97 8.78 0.01
N LYS A 188 4.40 7.57 0.09
CA LYS A 188 3.43 7.06 -0.90
C LYS A 188 2.12 7.84 -0.86
N ALA A 189 1.66 8.24 0.33
CA ALA A 189 0.47 9.06 0.47
C ALA A 189 0.66 10.43 -0.18
N GLN A 190 1.75 11.12 0.16
CA GLN A 190 2.10 12.42 -0.44
C GLN A 190 2.46 12.31 -1.93
N GLY A 191 2.90 11.13 -2.42
CA GLY A 191 3.28 10.92 -3.80
C GLY A 191 4.58 11.61 -4.20
N ILE A 192 5.54 11.75 -3.26
CA ILE A 192 6.86 12.36 -3.51
C ILE A 192 7.99 11.33 -3.68
N GLY A 193 7.71 10.06 -3.38
CA GLY A 193 8.67 8.95 -3.57
C GLY A 193 9.88 9.01 -2.64
N LEU A 194 10.77 8.02 -2.78
CA LEU A 194 12.02 7.87 -2.00
C LEU A 194 13.07 8.98 -2.23
N GLY A 195 12.84 9.90 -3.14
CA GLY A 195 13.69 11.07 -3.34
C GLY A 195 13.58 12.11 -2.22
N PHE A 196 12.62 11.96 -1.30
CA PHE A 196 12.52 12.79 -0.11
C PHE A 196 13.32 12.14 1.03
N PRO A 197 14.25 12.88 1.69
CA PRO A 197 15.08 12.31 2.75
C PRO A 197 14.24 11.93 3.98
N LEU A 198 14.38 10.69 4.42
CA LEU A 198 13.60 10.14 5.53
C LEU A 198 13.93 10.78 6.89
N ASP A 199 15.10 11.37 7.04
CA ASP A 199 15.54 12.10 8.24
C ASP A 199 14.94 13.52 8.36
N ARG A 200 14.21 13.97 7.31
CA ARG A 200 13.56 15.30 7.31
C ARG A 200 12.16 15.31 7.92
N PHE A 201 11.68 14.17 8.38
CA PHE A 201 10.45 14.08 9.15
C PHE A 201 10.52 12.98 10.19
N ARG A 202 9.79 13.17 11.27
CA ARG A 202 9.70 12.27 12.40
C ARG A 202 8.34 11.57 12.40
N VAL A 203 8.34 10.26 12.62
CA VAL A 203 7.15 9.48 12.97
C VAL A 203 7.16 9.27 14.48
N ALA A 204 6.18 9.84 15.17
CA ALA A 204 6.04 9.74 16.62
C ALA A 204 4.87 8.80 16.96
N PHE A 205 5.19 7.57 17.31
CA PHE A 205 4.19 6.61 17.81
C PHE A 205 3.69 7.05 19.18
N ARG A 206 2.38 6.94 19.40
CA ARG A 206 1.78 7.13 20.72
C ARG A 206 1.95 5.84 21.51
N ASP A 207 2.27 5.99 22.78
CA ASP A 207 2.38 4.87 23.71
C ASP A 207 1.07 4.06 23.67
N ASP A 208 1.21 2.73 23.69
CA ASP A 208 0.12 1.75 23.71
C ASP A 208 -0.85 1.79 22.51
N THR A 209 -0.54 2.53 21.44
CA THR A 209 -1.38 2.56 20.23
C THR A 209 -0.60 2.15 18.98
N ASN A 210 -1.35 1.66 18.00
CA ASN A 210 -0.82 1.41 16.64
C ASN A 210 -0.87 2.68 15.76
N SER A 211 -0.94 3.87 16.36
CA SER A 211 -1.07 5.15 15.66
C SER A 211 0.13 6.04 15.92
N ALA A 212 0.50 6.82 14.91
CA ALA A 212 1.57 7.80 15.00
C ALA A 212 1.17 9.12 14.34
N THR A 213 1.74 10.21 14.83
CA THR A 213 1.73 11.53 14.18
C THR A 213 3.03 11.72 13.41
N VAL A 214 2.99 12.60 12.42
CA VAL A 214 4.15 12.95 11.60
C VAL A 214 4.49 14.41 11.75
N ASP A 215 5.72 14.68 12.21
CA ASP A 215 6.28 16.02 12.33
C ASP A 215 7.29 16.24 11.20
N THR A 216 7.07 17.22 10.35
CA THR A 216 7.96 17.52 9.22
C THR A 216 8.88 18.70 9.51
N LEU A 217 10.13 18.62 9.05
CA LEU A 217 11.10 19.72 9.02
C LEU A 217 11.08 20.48 7.68
N ASP A 218 10.31 20.01 6.71
CA ASP A 218 10.21 20.58 5.36
C ASP A 218 8.74 20.61 4.92
N PRO A 219 7.92 21.51 5.48
CA PRO A 219 6.50 21.57 5.22
C PRO A 219 6.12 21.98 3.79
N GLU A 220 7.06 22.54 3.04
CA GLU A 220 6.85 22.89 1.62
C GLU A 220 6.84 21.64 0.73
N ARG A 221 7.66 20.64 1.07
CA ARG A 221 7.80 19.40 0.30
C ARG A 221 6.98 18.24 0.88
N LEU A 222 6.87 18.17 2.20
CA LEU A 222 6.01 17.21 2.90
C LEU A 222 4.99 17.99 3.74
N ALA A 223 3.74 18.01 3.30
CA ALA A 223 2.67 18.72 4.00
C ALA A 223 2.52 18.22 5.45
N PRO A 224 2.14 19.08 6.40
CA PRO A 224 1.87 18.66 7.78
C PRO A 224 0.53 17.93 7.91
N GLY A 225 0.30 17.33 9.08
CA GLY A 225 -0.99 16.74 9.43
C GLY A 225 -1.18 15.29 9.01
N TRP A 226 -0.11 14.61 8.59
CA TRP A 226 -0.15 13.18 8.33
C TRP A 226 -0.29 12.39 9.63
N GLN A 227 -1.11 11.38 9.59
CA GLN A 227 -1.21 10.34 10.60
C GLN A 227 -0.92 8.99 9.97
N VAL A 228 -0.31 8.11 10.76
CA VAL A 228 -0.02 6.73 10.40
C VAL A 228 -0.76 5.81 11.35
N LYS A 229 -1.34 4.74 10.81
CA LYS A 229 -1.89 3.63 11.59
C LYS A 229 -1.23 2.33 11.12
N LEU A 230 -0.64 1.60 12.08
CA LEU A 230 -0.11 0.27 11.79
C LEU A 230 -1.27 -0.71 11.57
N LEU A 231 -1.11 -1.57 10.59
CA LEU A 231 -2.07 -2.62 10.29
C LEU A 231 -1.79 -3.85 11.18
N PRO A 232 -2.83 -4.56 11.64
CA PRO A 232 -2.67 -5.71 12.52
C PRO A 232 -2.22 -6.97 11.74
N CYS A 233 -1.00 -6.93 11.19
CA CYS A 233 -0.38 -8.01 10.45
C CYS A 233 -0.06 -9.21 11.34
N GLU A 234 0.17 -10.37 10.74
CA GLU A 234 0.68 -11.54 11.43
C GLU A 234 2.17 -11.37 11.80
N PRO A 235 2.70 -12.16 12.76
CA PRO A 235 4.11 -12.10 13.14
C PRO A 235 5.06 -12.22 11.93
N GLY A 236 6.12 -11.43 11.93
CA GLY A 236 7.08 -11.36 10.83
C GLY A 236 6.68 -10.44 9.67
N TRP A 237 5.60 -9.67 9.82
CA TRP A 237 5.16 -8.68 8.86
C TRP A 237 4.81 -7.36 9.53
N PHE A 238 5.17 -6.26 8.91
CA PHE A 238 4.70 -4.92 9.26
C PHE A 238 3.97 -4.30 8.07
N GLY A 239 2.85 -3.66 8.37
CA GLY A 239 2.10 -2.86 7.40
C GLY A 239 1.64 -1.57 8.03
N ALA A 240 1.56 -0.52 7.24
CA ALA A 240 1.07 0.79 7.67
C ALA A 240 0.22 1.44 6.59
N ILE A 241 -0.70 2.27 7.04
CA ILE A 241 -1.46 3.20 6.20
C ILE A 241 -1.28 4.61 6.72
N ALA A 242 -1.09 5.57 5.83
CA ALA A 242 -0.98 6.99 6.14
C ALA A 242 -2.04 7.79 5.38
N ALA A 243 -2.64 8.78 6.07
CA ALA A 243 -3.52 9.78 5.48
C ALA A 243 -3.45 11.08 6.28
N GLN A 244 -3.90 12.20 5.71
CA GLN A 244 -3.99 13.47 6.41
C GLN A 244 -5.26 13.56 7.28
N GLY A 245 -5.14 14.29 8.42
CA GLY A 245 -6.23 14.50 9.37
C GLY A 245 -6.43 13.34 10.33
N THR A 246 -7.41 13.49 11.23
CA THR A 246 -7.70 12.54 12.32
C THR A 246 -8.94 11.69 12.07
N ASP A 247 -9.85 12.18 11.24
CA ASP A 247 -11.23 11.70 11.13
C ASP A 247 -11.38 10.66 10.00
N TRP A 248 -10.47 9.68 10.00
CA TRP A 248 -10.57 8.56 9.07
C TRP A 248 -10.37 7.23 9.78
N GLU A 249 -11.01 6.20 9.24
CA GLU A 249 -11.02 4.86 9.80
C GLU A 249 -10.53 3.81 8.79
N ILE A 250 -10.05 2.68 9.31
CA ILE A 250 -9.63 1.53 8.50
C ILE A 250 -10.75 0.50 8.54
N GLU A 251 -11.20 0.07 7.37
CA GLU A 251 -12.09 -1.06 7.19
C GLU A 251 -11.30 -2.19 6.51
N LEU A 252 -10.85 -3.16 7.31
CA LEU A 252 -10.19 -4.34 6.78
C LEU A 252 -11.20 -5.16 6.00
N GLN A 253 -10.87 -5.47 4.75
CA GLN A 253 -11.78 -6.18 3.87
C GLN A 253 -11.61 -7.68 4.01
N GLU A 254 -12.73 -8.35 4.15
CA GLU A 254 -12.86 -9.80 4.16
C GLU A 254 -13.71 -10.26 2.97
N MET A 255 -13.68 -11.58 2.72
CA MET A 255 -14.49 -12.18 1.65
C MET A 255 -15.92 -12.40 2.13
#